data_583caf79cf59e802fefa4f0c55dab850
#
_entry.id   583caf79cf59e802fefa4f0c55dab850
#
_cell.length_a   1.000
_cell.length_b   1.000
_cell.length_c   1.000
_cell.angle_alpha   90.00
_cell.angle_beta   90.00
_cell.angle_gamma   90.00
#
_symmetry.space_group_name_H-M   'P 1'
#
loop_
_entity.id
_entity.type
_entity.pdbx_description
1 polymer ?
#
loop_
_entity_poly.entity_id
_entity_poly.type
_entity_poly.pdbx_seq_one_letter_code
_entity_poly.pdbx_strand_id
1 'polypeptide(L)'
;MPDIAYVNGRFGPLADAVVSIEDRGFQFGDGVYEVIRTYRGQPFAIEEHLARLERSAQALQLSIGQTRAQWSSLIREGLRLSQFPEAKIYLQIT
;
A
#
# COMPACT_ATOMS: atom_id res chain seq x y z
N MET A 1 -11.57 0.92 -16.46
CA MET A 1 -11.25 0.40 -15.13
C MET A 1 -10.57 1.50 -14.32
N PRO A 2 -11.06 1.80 -13.14
CA PRO A 2 -10.53 2.93 -12.39
C PRO A 2 -9.24 2.58 -11.65
N ASP A 3 -8.38 3.57 -11.52
CA ASP A 3 -7.29 3.50 -10.56
C ASP A 3 -7.87 3.75 -9.18
N ILE A 4 -7.49 2.92 -8.22
CA ILE A 4 -8.04 2.92 -6.86
C ILE A 4 -6.93 3.30 -5.88
N ALA A 5 -7.28 4.09 -4.88
CA ALA A 5 -6.39 4.42 -3.78
C ALA A 5 -7.03 4.06 -2.45
N TYR A 6 -6.18 3.73 -1.50
CA TYR A 6 -6.54 3.54 -0.09
C TYR A 6 -5.71 4.52 0.72
N VAL A 7 -6.36 5.41 1.46
CA VAL A 7 -5.66 6.40 2.28
C VAL A 7 -6.29 6.38 3.66
N ASN A 8 -5.49 6.02 4.66
CA ASN A 8 -5.88 6.11 6.08
C ASN A 8 -7.26 5.49 6.38
N GLY A 9 -7.48 4.28 5.88
CA GLY A 9 -8.68 3.52 6.19
C GLY A 9 -9.79 3.60 5.15
N ARG A 10 -9.60 4.32 4.04
CA ARG A 10 -10.67 4.51 3.07
C ARG A 10 -10.20 4.22 1.66
N PHE A 11 -10.97 3.41 0.94
CA PHE A 11 -10.82 3.22 -0.51
C PHE A 11 -11.57 4.32 -1.25
N GLY A 12 -11.04 4.71 -2.39
CA GLY A 12 -11.70 5.66 -3.29
C GLY A 12 -10.95 5.79 -4.60
N PRO A 13 -11.46 6.64 -5.52
CA PRO A 13 -10.75 6.91 -6.77
C PRO A 13 -9.39 7.57 -6.50
N LEU A 14 -8.39 7.19 -7.29
CA LEU A 14 -7.06 7.78 -7.15
C LEU A 14 -7.10 9.30 -7.28
N ALA A 15 -7.94 9.83 -8.16
CA ALA A 15 -8.03 11.26 -8.39
C ALA A 15 -8.43 12.06 -7.15
N ASP A 16 -9.13 11.40 -6.21
CA ASP A 16 -9.60 12.06 -4.98
C ASP A 16 -8.69 11.81 -3.78
N ALA A 17 -7.62 11.03 -3.96
CA ALA A 17 -6.73 10.67 -2.87
C ALA A 17 -5.81 11.84 -2.52
N VAL A 18 -5.79 12.22 -1.25
CA VAL A 18 -4.97 13.34 -0.77
C VAL A 18 -4.29 12.95 0.55
N VAL A 19 -3.15 13.57 0.80
CA VAL A 19 -2.47 13.50 2.09
C VAL A 19 -2.19 14.91 2.59
N SER A 20 -2.02 15.06 3.90
CA SER A 20 -1.71 16.36 4.49
C SER A 20 -0.36 16.87 3.99
N ILE A 21 -0.26 18.18 3.76
CA ILE A 21 1.04 18.80 3.45
C ILE A 21 2.00 18.73 4.64
N GLU A 22 1.49 18.43 5.83
CA GLU A 22 2.29 18.24 7.04
C GLU A 22 2.74 16.79 7.23
N ASP A 23 2.37 15.89 6.31
CA ASP A 23 2.81 14.51 6.37
C ASP A 23 4.34 14.45 6.32
N ARG A 24 4.93 13.70 7.25
CA ARG A 24 6.40 13.63 7.34
C ARG A 24 7.03 12.99 6.11
N GLY A 25 6.33 12.06 5.47
CA GLY A 25 6.80 11.48 4.21
C GLY A 25 6.88 12.52 3.11
N PHE A 26 5.93 13.44 3.06
CA PHE A 26 5.94 14.54 2.11
C PHE A 26 7.01 15.57 2.42
N GLN A 27 7.14 16.00 3.69
CA GLN A 27 8.04 17.07 4.07
C GLN A 27 9.50 16.64 4.19
N PHE A 28 9.75 15.43 4.71
CA PHE A 28 11.07 15.00 5.13
C PHE A 28 11.51 13.68 4.48
N GLY A 29 10.63 13.03 3.74
CA GLY A 29 10.92 11.71 3.21
C GLY A 29 10.94 10.61 4.26
N ASP A 30 10.37 10.84 5.44
CA ASP A 30 10.29 9.85 6.50
C ASP A 30 9.21 8.84 6.17
N GLY A 31 9.57 7.79 5.48
CA GLY A 31 8.60 6.78 5.09
C GLY A 31 9.24 5.56 4.48
N VAL A 32 8.44 4.53 4.33
CA VAL A 32 8.86 3.29 3.69
C VAL A 32 7.81 2.89 2.67
N TYR A 33 8.23 2.19 1.60
CA TYR A 33 7.31 1.79 0.56
C TYR A 33 7.68 0.43 -0.01
N GLU A 34 6.69 -0.18 -0.67
CA GLU A 34 6.85 -1.40 -1.46
C GLU A 34 6.03 -1.28 -2.73
N VAL A 35 6.48 -1.94 -3.79
CA VAL A 35 5.74 -2.06 -5.03
C VAL A 35 5.54 -3.53 -5.32
N ILE A 36 4.29 -3.95 -5.45
CA ILE A 36 3.94 -5.34 -5.71
C ILE A 36 3.25 -5.42 -7.07
N ARG A 37 3.71 -6.33 -7.92
CA ARG A 37 3.05 -6.58 -9.21
C ARG A 37 2.08 -7.72 -9.09
N THR A 38 1.03 -7.67 -9.91
CA THR A 38 0.12 -8.81 -10.07
C THR A 38 0.34 -9.50 -11.39
N TYR A 39 0.05 -10.78 -11.41
CA TYR A 39 0.03 -11.60 -12.63
C TYR A 39 -1.26 -12.40 -12.58
N ARG A 40 -2.10 -12.23 -13.60
CA ARG A 40 -3.41 -12.89 -13.68
C ARG A 40 -4.25 -12.66 -12.42
N GLY A 41 -4.25 -11.42 -11.92
CA GLY A 41 -5.01 -11.04 -10.75
C GLY A 41 -4.43 -11.46 -9.41
N GLN A 42 -3.24 -12.08 -9.39
CA GLN A 42 -2.61 -12.55 -8.16
C GLN A 42 -1.38 -11.70 -7.83
N PRO A 43 -1.28 -11.17 -6.61
CA PRO A 43 -0.08 -10.45 -6.19
C PRO A 43 1.12 -11.39 -6.13
N PHE A 44 2.22 -10.96 -6.73
CA PHE A 44 3.43 -11.78 -6.77
C PHE A 44 4.28 -11.51 -5.53
N ALA A 45 4.68 -12.59 -4.85
CA ALA A 45 5.57 -12.52 -3.68
C ALA A 45 5.06 -11.62 -2.57
N ILE A 46 3.75 -11.64 -2.32
CA ILE A 46 3.11 -10.73 -1.35
C ILE A 46 3.72 -10.87 0.04
N GLU A 47 4.01 -12.09 0.49
CA GLU A 47 4.55 -12.32 1.83
C GLU A 47 5.95 -11.73 1.97
N GLU A 48 6.80 -11.89 0.97
CA GLU A 48 8.15 -11.35 0.97
C GLU A 48 8.14 -9.82 0.96
N HIS A 49 7.25 -9.21 0.19
CA HIS A 49 7.08 -7.76 0.16
C HIS A 49 6.61 -7.23 1.50
N LEU A 50 5.62 -7.87 2.10
CA LEU A 50 5.09 -7.43 3.38
C LEU A 50 6.11 -7.62 4.51
N ALA A 51 6.89 -8.70 4.47
CA ALA A 51 7.96 -8.91 5.43
C ALA A 51 9.01 -7.81 5.33
N ARG A 52 9.38 -7.42 4.11
CA ARG A 52 10.34 -6.33 3.91
C ARG A 52 9.78 -4.99 4.35
N LEU A 53 8.50 -4.74 4.10
CA LEU A 53 7.83 -3.53 4.56
C LEU A 53 7.90 -3.44 6.10
N GLU A 54 7.62 -4.54 6.78
CA GLU A 54 7.72 -4.61 8.24
C GLU A 54 9.12 -4.29 8.72
N ARG A 55 10.15 -4.88 8.10
CA ARG A 55 11.55 -4.63 8.49
C ARG A 55 11.93 -3.17 8.25
N SER A 56 11.51 -2.60 7.13
CA SER A 56 11.81 -1.20 6.80
C SER A 56 11.14 -0.24 7.77
N ALA A 57 9.88 -0.50 8.10
CA ALA A 57 9.15 0.32 9.07
C ALA A 57 9.79 0.23 10.46
N GLN A 58 10.22 -0.96 10.87
CA GLN A 58 10.87 -1.17 12.15
C GLN A 58 12.20 -0.40 12.23
N ALA A 59 12.96 -0.38 11.13
CA ALA A 59 14.23 0.34 11.07
C ALA A 59 14.04 1.85 11.26
N LEU A 60 12.91 2.40 10.81
CA LEU A 60 12.57 3.82 11.00
C LEU A 60 11.69 4.06 12.22
N GLN A 61 11.43 3.04 13.01
CA GLN A 61 10.56 3.12 14.20
C GLN A 61 9.14 3.60 13.85
N LEU A 62 8.67 3.26 12.65
CA LEU A 62 7.30 3.54 12.23
C LEU A 62 6.38 2.40 12.65
N SER A 63 5.22 2.77 13.21
CA SER A 63 4.19 1.78 13.52
C SER A 63 3.41 1.46 12.24
N ILE A 64 3.32 0.16 11.91
CA ILE A 64 2.53 -0.26 10.76
C ILE A 64 1.03 -0.21 11.05
N GLY A 65 0.64 -0.49 12.30
CA GLY A 65 -0.76 -0.42 12.71
C GLY A 65 -1.64 -1.55 12.21
N GLN A 66 -1.13 -2.43 11.37
CA GLN A 66 -1.89 -3.53 10.80
C GLN A 66 -1.06 -4.80 10.77
N THR A 67 -1.74 -5.95 10.90
CA THR A 67 -1.09 -7.25 10.75
C THR A 67 -0.82 -7.53 9.28
N ARG A 68 0.05 -8.49 9.03
CA ARG A 68 0.32 -8.94 7.65
C ARG A 68 -0.96 -9.45 6.98
N ALA A 69 -1.80 -10.17 7.71
CA ALA A 69 -3.08 -10.66 7.18
C ALA A 69 -4.01 -9.50 6.81
N GLN A 70 -4.03 -8.44 7.61
CA GLN A 70 -4.83 -7.25 7.31
C GLN A 70 -4.32 -6.55 6.06
N TRP A 71 -3.00 -6.41 5.90
CA TRP A 71 -2.40 -5.85 4.69
C TRP A 71 -2.77 -6.67 3.46
N SER A 72 -2.68 -8.01 3.58
CA SER A 72 -3.03 -8.90 2.47
C SER A 72 -4.49 -8.72 2.06
N SER A 73 -5.40 -8.62 3.04
CA SER A 73 -6.82 -8.41 2.77
C SER A 73 -7.08 -7.07 2.07
N LEU A 74 -6.40 -6.02 2.50
CA LEU A 74 -6.52 -4.69 1.87
C LEU A 74 -6.05 -4.71 0.42
N ILE A 75 -4.93 -5.36 0.16
CA ILE A 75 -4.38 -5.49 -1.19
C ILE A 75 -5.37 -6.21 -2.09
N ARG A 76 -5.94 -7.33 -1.63
CA ARG A 76 -6.89 -8.11 -2.41
C ARG A 76 -8.17 -7.34 -2.66
N GLU A 77 -8.65 -6.58 -1.67
CA GLU A 77 -9.84 -5.74 -1.84
C GLU A 77 -9.59 -4.63 -2.86
N GLY A 78 -8.43 -3.99 -2.80
CA GLY A 78 -8.07 -2.98 -3.79
C GLY A 78 -8.01 -3.55 -5.20
N LEU A 79 -7.46 -4.74 -5.36
CA LEU A 79 -7.43 -5.42 -6.66
C LEU A 79 -8.84 -5.72 -7.17
N ARG A 80 -9.72 -6.18 -6.28
CA ARG A 80 -11.11 -6.47 -6.63
C ARG A 80 -11.82 -5.21 -7.11
N LEU A 81 -11.63 -4.10 -6.40
CA LEU A 81 -12.27 -2.83 -6.75
C LEU A 81 -11.74 -2.27 -8.06
N SER A 82 -10.44 -2.43 -8.33
CA SER A 82 -9.82 -1.90 -9.55
C SER A 82 -10.18 -2.70 -10.79
N GLN A 83 -10.45 -4.00 -10.63
CA GLN A 83 -10.73 -4.93 -11.72
C GLN A 83 -9.58 -5.10 -12.73
N PHE A 84 -8.39 -4.61 -12.43
CA PHE A 84 -7.22 -4.82 -13.29
C PHE A 84 -6.67 -6.23 -13.07
N PRO A 85 -6.51 -7.04 -14.14
CA PRO A 85 -5.87 -8.35 -14.01
C PRO A 85 -4.36 -8.22 -13.81
N GLU A 86 -3.79 -7.16 -14.35
CA GLU A 86 -2.38 -6.85 -14.20
C GLU A 86 -2.25 -5.45 -13.65
N ALA A 87 -1.71 -5.33 -12.45
CA ALA A 87 -1.65 -4.07 -11.73
C ALA A 87 -0.30 -3.91 -11.05
N LYS A 88 -0.01 -2.68 -10.72
CA LYS A 88 1.10 -2.32 -9.86
C LYS A 88 0.49 -1.77 -8.58
N ILE A 89 0.86 -2.36 -7.45
CA ILE A 89 0.35 -1.97 -6.15
C ILE A 89 1.46 -1.25 -5.42
N TYR A 90 1.23 0.01 -5.08
CA TYR A 90 2.17 0.83 -4.34
C TYR A 90 1.67 0.95 -2.90
N LEU A 91 2.52 0.60 -1.95
CA LEU A 91 2.23 0.71 -0.52
C LEU A 91 3.20 1.71 0.10
N GLN A 92 2.69 2.58 0.96
CA GLN A 92 3.54 3.53 1.67
C GLN A 92 3.06 3.73 3.09
N ILE A 93 3.99 3.82 4.02
CA ILE A 93 3.77 4.15 5.43
C ILE A 93 4.65 5.32 5.79
N THR A 94 4.06 6.33 6.37
CA THR A 94 4.78 7.52 6.81
C THR A 94 4.56 7.81 8.28
#